data_e6b8f46d07d9954763d3e30b746ee792
#
_entry.id   e6b8f46d07d9954763d3e30b746ee792
#
_cell.length_a   1.000
_cell.length_b   1.000
_cell.length_c   1.000
_cell.angle_alpha   90.00
_cell.angle_beta   90.00
_cell.angle_gamma   90.00
#
_symmetry.space_group_name_H-M   'P 1'
#
loop_
_entity.id
_entity.type
_entity.pdbx_description
1 polymer ?
#
loop_
_entity_poly.entity_id
_entity_poly.type
_entity_poly.pdbx_seq_one_letter_code
_entity_poly.pdbx_strand_id
1 'polypeptide(L)'
;TNQYLNNIRFSGLKGKALDVNPADIPSLNEVKSTLPKDSFSINTGTSLRYLFQSIFIQIIVFAIGFTIPLTKAMIPIWVIYSLVSGTTAMGFWVLAHECGHGAFSKNKFLQTFVGYLLHSLLLVPYFSWQRSHSVHHRFTNHISKGETHVPLVIDGDGIFEKKGGRKELNLSYSLGKTKYGIWQLILHLILGWPAYLLSGSTGGLEYGTSNHFWPIKPFSKKLWLNRWINKVWISDIGIIFMVITLFYCVVKFGFMTVLSMYFGPLLVVNCWLVIYTWLHHTDTDVPHLS
;
A
#
# COMPACT_ATOMS: atom_id res chain seq x y z
N THR A 1 -8.67 5.77 29.74
CA THR A 1 -7.96 4.54 29.29
C THR A 1 -8.89 3.32 29.37
N ASN A 2 -9.72 3.22 30.41
CA ASN A 2 -10.59 2.05 30.62
C ASN A 2 -11.81 1.94 29.68
N GLN A 3 -12.27 3.02 29.06
CA GLN A 3 -13.38 2.99 28.10
C GLN A 3 -13.02 2.31 26.76
N TYR A 4 -11.74 2.31 26.40
CA TYR A 4 -11.26 1.68 25.17
C TYR A 4 -11.28 0.15 25.23
N LEU A 5 -11.03 -0.44 26.38
CA LEU A 5 -10.90 -1.89 26.55
C LEU A 5 -12.27 -2.59 26.69
N ASN A 6 -13.30 -1.89 27.14
CA ASN A 6 -14.65 -2.45 27.27
C ASN A 6 -15.37 -2.68 25.92
N ASN A 7 -14.83 -2.17 24.81
CA ASN A 7 -15.41 -2.27 23.47
C ASN A 7 -14.61 -3.19 22.54
N ILE A 8 -13.64 -3.96 23.07
CA ILE A 8 -12.88 -4.91 22.26
C ILE A 8 -13.75 -6.15 22.03
N ARG A 9 -14.35 -6.28 20.83
CA ARG A 9 -14.99 -7.50 20.38
C ARG A 9 -14.01 -8.25 19.46
N PHE A 10 -13.53 -9.40 19.92
CA PHE A 10 -12.68 -10.28 19.11
C PHE A 10 -13.57 -11.19 18.26
N SER A 11 -13.57 -11.02 16.97
CA SER A 11 -14.41 -11.79 16.02
C SER A 11 -13.80 -13.13 15.58
N GLY A 12 -12.55 -13.43 15.96
CA GLY A 12 -11.78 -14.54 15.40
C GLY A 12 -11.83 -15.87 16.16
N LEU A 13 -12.23 -15.90 17.41
CA LEU A 13 -12.23 -17.11 18.24
C LEU A 13 -13.66 -17.58 18.55
N LYS A 14 -14.33 -18.26 17.60
CA LYS A 14 -15.59 -19.01 17.81
C LYS A 14 -16.50 -18.49 18.93
N GLY A 15 -16.80 -17.19 18.93
CA GLY A 15 -17.75 -16.58 19.86
C GLY A 15 -17.28 -16.40 21.32
N LYS A 16 -16.01 -16.66 21.64
CA LYS A 16 -15.45 -16.32 22.96
C LYS A 16 -14.71 -14.99 22.85
N ALA A 17 -15.24 -13.97 23.51
CA ALA A 17 -14.46 -12.76 23.82
C ALA A 17 -13.23 -13.19 24.62
N LEU A 18 -12.04 -12.80 24.17
CA LEU A 18 -10.85 -12.91 25.02
C LEU A 18 -11.06 -11.94 26.18
N ASP A 19 -11.22 -12.49 27.37
CA ASP A 19 -11.27 -11.72 28.60
C ASP A 19 -9.83 -11.31 28.94
N VAL A 20 -9.40 -10.19 28.34
CA VAL A 20 -8.06 -9.65 28.57
C VAL A 20 -8.17 -8.70 29.77
N ASN A 21 -7.58 -9.10 30.89
CA ASN A 21 -7.45 -8.20 32.02
C ASN A 21 -6.58 -7.00 31.59
N PRO A 22 -7.07 -5.74 31.69
CA PRO A 22 -6.28 -4.55 31.35
C PRO A 22 -4.95 -4.44 32.08
N ALA A 23 -4.85 -5.05 33.27
CA ALA A 23 -3.60 -5.10 34.04
C ALA A 23 -2.52 -5.99 33.42
N ASP A 24 -2.91 -6.95 32.57
CA ASP A 24 -1.98 -7.86 31.89
C ASP A 24 -1.45 -7.30 30.56
N ILE A 25 -1.95 -6.13 30.13
CA ILE A 25 -1.48 -5.48 28.91
C ILE A 25 -0.20 -4.68 29.23
N PRO A 26 0.96 -5.07 28.68
CA PRO A 26 2.20 -4.37 28.96
C PRO A 26 2.13 -2.93 28.41
N SER A 27 2.71 -2.00 29.16
CA SER A 27 2.89 -0.63 28.69
C SER A 27 3.85 -0.59 27.50
N LEU A 28 3.77 0.46 26.65
CA LEU A 28 4.69 0.65 25.53
C LEU A 28 6.17 0.67 25.97
N ASN A 29 6.45 1.17 27.18
CA ASN A 29 7.81 1.20 27.74
C ASN A 29 8.28 -0.19 28.12
N GLU A 30 7.43 -1.03 28.70
CA GLU A 30 7.74 -2.43 28.99
C GLU A 30 8.04 -3.19 27.70
N VAL A 31 7.17 -3.08 26.67
CA VAL A 31 7.43 -3.70 25.36
C VAL A 31 8.76 -3.22 24.76
N LYS A 32 9.04 -1.91 24.80
CA LYS A 32 10.32 -1.37 24.30
C LYS A 32 11.52 -1.87 25.08
N SER A 33 11.38 -2.11 26.39
CA SER A 33 12.48 -2.59 27.22
C SER A 33 12.93 -4.02 26.91
N THR A 34 12.04 -4.84 26.31
CA THR A 34 12.34 -6.21 25.89
C THR A 34 13.09 -6.29 24.56
N LEU A 35 13.09 -5.18 23.80
CA LEU A 35 13.75 -5.14 22.49
C LEU A 35 15.24 -4.72 22.62
N PRO A 36 16.14 -5.28 21.81
CA PRO A 36 17.53 -4.85 21.76
C PRO A 36 17.63 -3.35 21.48
N LYS A 37 18.51 -2.63 22.16
CA LYS A 37 18.66 -1.15 22.03
C LYS A 37 19.04 -0.71 20.63
N ASP A 38 19.78 -1.51 19.89
CA ASP A 38 20.20 -1.27 18.51
C ASP A 38 19.05 -1.44 17.50
N SER A 39 17.93 -2.11 17.86
CA SER A 39 16.73 -2.20 17.03
C SER A 39 16.13 -0.83 16.66
N PHE A 40 16.45 0.21 17.45
CA PHE A 40 16.01 1.59 17.21
C PHE A 40 17.08 2.47 16.58
N SER A 41 18.23 1.90 16.21
CA SER A 41 19.34 2.65 15.62
C SER A 41 19.17 2.78 14.10
N ILE A 42 19.24 4.02 13.60
CA ILE A 42 19.23 4.28 12.17
C ILE A 42 20.66 4.30 11.64
N ASN A 43 20.97 3.43 10.70
CA ASN A 43 22.25 3.38 10.01
C ASN A 43 22.10 3.83 8.55
N THR A 44 22.38 5.11 8.30
CA THR A 44 22.30 5.70 6.95
C THR A 44 23.23 5.00 5.94
N GLY A 45 24.41 4.55 6.37
CA GLY A 45 25.36 3.84 5.49
C GLY A 45 24.78 2.52 4.96
N THR A 46 24.17 1.74 5.85
CA THR A 46 23.46 0.51 5.47
C THR A 46 22.31 0.79 4.51
N SER A 47 21.49 1.81 4.79
CA SER A 47 20.37 2.19 3.93
C SER A 47 20.83 2.62 2.54
N LEU A 48 21.91 3.42 2.44
CA LEU A 48 22.50 3.82 1.17
C LEU A 48 23.08 2.62 0.40
N ARG A 49 23.71 1.66 1.09
CA ARG A 49 24.20 0.43 0.45
C ARG A 49 23.04 -0.31 -0.24
N TYR A 50 21.90 -0.51 0.44
CA TYR A 50 20.74 -1.16 -0.16
C TYR A 50 20.12 -0.33 -1.29
N LEU A 51 20.12 1.00 -1.18
CA LEU A 51 19.67 1.88 -2.26
C LEU A 51 20.53 1.69 -3.51
N PHE A 52 21.86 1.76 -3.40
CA PHE A 52 22.75 1.58 -4.53
C PHE A 52 22.68 0.16 -5.10
N GLN A 53 22.56 -0.84 -4.25
CA GLN A 53 22.36 -2.23 -4.69
C GLN A 53 21.07 -2.37 -5.52
N SER A 54 19.95 -1.81 -5.05
CA SER A 54 18.65 -1.86 -5.74
C SER A 54 18.71 -1.12 -7.08
N ILE A 55 19.35 0.06 -7.12
CA ILE A 55 19.57 0.82 -8.36
C ILE A 55 20.41 0.00 -9.35
N PHE A 56 21.51 -0.58 -8.89
CA PHE A 56 22.42 -1.37 -9.73
C PHE A 56 21.72 -2.58 -10.36
N ILE A 57 20.99 -3.34 -9.54
CA ILE A 57 20.20 -4.48 -10.03
C ILE A 57 19.16 -4.03 -11.04
N GLN A 58 18.44 -2.94 -10.78
CA GLN A 58 17.40 -2.46 -11.68
C GLN A 58 17.98 -1.95 -13.01
N ILE A 59 19.16 -1.32 -12.97
CA ILE A 59 19.86 -0.90 -14.21
C ILE A 59 20.21 -2.13 -15.06
N ILE A 60 20.74 -3.20 -14.45
CA ILE A 60 21.05 -4.44 -15.18
C ILE A 60 19.80 -5.04 -15.81
N VAL A 61 18.73 -5.20 -15.02
CA VAL A 61 17.46 -5.75 -15.51
C VAL A 61 16.88 -4.88 -16.62
N PHE A 62 16.95 -3.55 -16.47
CA PHE A 62 16.50 -2.62 -17.49
C PHE A 62 17.32 -2.72 -18.79
N ALA A 63 18.65 -2.84 -18.68
CA ALA A 63 19.52 -3.05 -19.85
C ALA A 63 19.18 -4.35 -20.59
N ILE A 64 18.89 -5.44 -19.86
CA ILE A 64 18.43 -6.70 -20.47
C ILE A 64 17.12 -6.48 -21.23
N GLY A 65 16.18 -5.70 -20.70
CA GLY A 65 14.92 -5.38 -21.37
C GLY A 65 15.12 -4.80 -22.78
N PHE A 66 16.12 -3.96 -22.99
CA PHE A 66 16.43 -3.39 -24.31
C PHE A 66 16.90 -4.42 -25.33
N THR A 67 17.36 -5.59 -24.92
CA THR A 67 17.81 -6.65 -25.82
C THR A 67 16.66 -7.57 -26.28
N ILE A 68 15.47 -7.48 -25.66
CA ILE A 68 14.32 -8.34 -25.96
C ILE A 68 13.56 -7.76 -27.16
N PRO A 69 13.41 -8.50 -28.28
CA PRO A 69 12.62 -8.02 -29.40
C PRO A 69 11.14 -7.85 -29.09
N LEU A 70 10.50 -6.80 -29.59
CA LEU A 70 9.07 -6.55 -29.45
C LEU A 70 8.25 -7.30 -30.50
N THR A 71 8.27 -8.63 -30.44
CA THR A 71 7.50 -9.50 -31.34
C THR A 71 6.51 -10.34 -30.56
N LYS A 72 5.45 -10.83 -31.20
CA LYS A 72 4.45 -11.70 -30.57
C LYS A 72 5.08 -12.98 -29.98
N ALA A 73 6.09 -13.53 -30.63
CA ALA A 73 6.82 -14.72 -30.16
C ALA A 73 7.54 -14.47 -28.82
N MET A 74 7.91 -13.23 -28.52
CA MET A 74 8.63 -12.85 -27.30
C MET A 74 7.71 -12.46 -26.13
N ILE A 75 6.38 -12.55 -26.29
CA ILE A 75 5.45 -12.25 -25.21
C ILE A 75 5.76 -13.05 -23.92
N PRO A 76 6.04 -14.37 -23.95
CA PRO A 76 6.41 -15.09 -22.73
C PRO A 76 7.65 -14.53 -22.04
N ILE A 77 8.65 -14.12 -22.81
CA ILE A 77 9.89 -13.51 -22.27
C ILE A 77 9.59 -12.14 -21.64
N TRP A 78 8.70 -11.33 -22.25
CA TRP A 78 8.26 -10.07 -21.66
C TRP A 78 7.47 -10.26 -20.36
N VAL A 79 6.71 -11.34 -20.24
CA VAL A 79 6.05 -11.70 -18.97
C VAL A 79 7.10 -12.02 -17.91
N ILE A 80 8.09 -12.85 -18.22
CA ILE A 80 9.19 -13.18 -17.30
C ILE A 80 9.97 -11.91 -16.93
N TYR A 81 10.30 -11.07 -17.93
CA TYR A 81 10.94 -9.79 -17.69
C TYR A 81 10.14 -8.91 -16.72
N SER A 82 8.82 -8.81 -16.93
CA SER A 82 7.94 -8.02 -16.05
C SER A 82 7.94 -8.55 -14.62
N LEU A 83 7.90 -9.88 -14.45
CA LEU A 83 7.98 -10.52 -13.14
C LEU A 83 9.31 -10.22 -12.44
N VAL A 84 10.44 -10.36 -13.14
CA VAL A 84 11.76 -10.10 -12.59
C VAL A 84 11.93 -8.61 -12.28
N SER A 85 11.67 -7.74 -13.28
CA SER A 85 11.84 -6.29 -13.15
C SER A 85 10.90 -5.68 -12.09
N GLY A 86 9.65 -6.12 -12.02
CA GLY A 86 8.72 -5.65 -11.01
C GLY A 86 9.09 -6.14 -9.60
N THR A 87 9.57 -7.37 -9.46
CA THR A 87 10.04 -7.88 -8.17
C THR A 87 11.29 -7.12 -7.68
N THR A 88 12.24 -6.81 -8.57
CA THR A 88 13.41 -5.99 -8.20
C THR A 88 13.01 -4.54 -7.90
N ALA A 89 12.06 -3.96 -8.65
CA ALA A 89 11.53 -2.62 -8.42
C ALA A 89 10.75 -2.51 -7.10
N MET A 90 10.25 -3.62 -6.55
CA MET A 90 9.69 -3.67 -5.20
C MET A 90 10.70 -3.24 -4.14
N GLY A 91 12.00 -3.42 -4.38
CA GLY A 91 13.08 -2.88 -3.55
C GLY A 91 13.04 -1.34 -3.45
N PHE A 92 12.70 -0.64 -4.53
CA PHE A 92 12.51 0.82 -4.50
C PHE A 92 11.31 1.21 -3.64
N TRP A 93 10.22 0.46 -3.77
CA TRP A 93 9.02 0.70 -2.98
C TRP A 93 9.30 0.53 -1.49
N VAL A 94 9.98 -0.56 -1.08
CA VAL A 94 10.33 -0.82 0.32
C VAL A 94 11.28 0.25 0.87
N LEU A 95 12.30 0.66 0.12
CA LEU A 95 13.20 1.73 0.56
C LEU A 95 12.47 3.07 0.75
N ALA A 96 11.55 3.41 -0.15
CA ALA A 96 10.72 4.61 -0.01
C ALA A 96 9.75 4.50 1.18
N HIS A 97 9.23 3.31 1.45
CA HIS A 97 8.42 2.99 2.62
C HIS A 97 9.21 3.27 3.93
N GLU A 98 10.45 2.78 4.02
CA GLU A 98 11.32 3.05 5.17
C GLU A 98 11.66 4.55 5.31
N CYS A 99 11.80 5.27 4.19
CA CYS A 99 11.89 6.72 4.21
C CYS A 99 10.61 7.36 4.79
N GLY A 100 9.46 6.83 4.47
CA GLY A 100 8.16 7.27 4.99
C GLY A 100 8.04 7.11 6.51
N HIS A 101 8.61 6.06 7.07
CA HIS A 101 8.71 5.82 8.51
C HIS A 101 9.79 6.65 9.22
N GLY A 102 10.71 7.26 8.47
CA GLY A 102 11.84 7.95 9.06
C GLY A 102 12.98 7.03 9.48
N ALA A 103 13.00 5.79 8.98
CA ALA A 103 13.97 4.74 9.33
C ALA A 103 15.20 4.71 8.39
N PHE A 104 15.14 5.37 7.23
CA PHE A 104 16.21 5.36 6.24
C PHE A 104 17.46 6.16 6.68
N SER A 105 17.26 7.37 7.23
CA SER A 105 18.36 8.26 7.60
C SER A 105 18.00 9.21 8.74
N LYS A 106 18.98 9.54 9.59
CA LYS A 106 18.87 10.64 10.56
C LYS A 106 18.74 12.00 9.86
N ASN A 107 19.28 12.14 8.65
CA ASN A 107 19.13 13.34 7.83
C ASN A 107 17.74 13.35 7.17
N LYS A 108 16.84 14.20 7.69
CA LYS A 108 15.46 14.31 7.23
C LYS A 108 15.33 14.74 5.76
N PHE A 109 16.24 15.57 5.27
CA PHE A 109 16.23 15.97 3.86
C PHE A 109 16.57 14.79 2.96
N LEU A 110 17.64 14.07 3.25
CA LEU A 110 18.09 12.91 2.47
C LEU A 110 16.99 11.85 2.38
N GLN A 111 16.43 11.44 3.52
CA GLN A 111 15.38 10.40 3.50
C GLN A 111 14.11 10.86 2.78
N THR A 112 13.69 12.14 2.95
CA THR A 112 12.52 12.67 2.25
C THR A 112 12.77 12.73 0.75
N PHE A 113 13.94 13.17 0.32
CA PHE A 113 14.32 13.23 -1.10
C PHE A 113 14.34 11.84 -1.74
N VAL A 114 15.00 10.87 -1.10
CA VAL A 114 15.07 9.48 -1.59
C VAL A 114 13.66 8.87 -1.66
N GLY A 115 12.86 8.98 -0.60
CA GLY A 115 11.50 8.43 -0.57
C GLY A 115 10.60 9.06 -1.63
N TYR A 116 10.65 10.38 -1.77
CA TYR A 116 9.90 11.11 -2.77
C TYR A 116 10.28 10.70 -4.20
N LEU A 117 11.57 10.59 -4.50
CA LEU A 117 12.06 10.18 -5.82
C LEU A 117 11.62 8.75 -6.16
N LEU A 118 11.90 7.80 -5.27
CA LEU A 118 11.61 6.38 -5.52
C LEU A 118 10.11 6.11 -5.66
N HIS A 119 9.27 6.72 -4.81
CA HIS A 119 7.82 6.60 -4.95
C HIS A 119 7.30 7.26 -6.22
N SER A 120 7.80 8.44 -6.60
CA SER A 120 7.41 9.11 -7.85
C SER A 120 7.76 8.25 -9.07
N LEU A 121 8.91 7.57 -9.08
CA LEU A 121 9.28 6.61 -10.12
C LEU A 121 8.29 5.45 -10.25
N LEU A 122 7.57 5.11 -9.20
CA LEU A 122 6.55 4.04 -9.16
C LEU A 122 5.11 4.60 -9.24
N LEU A 123 4.93 5.86 -9.59
CA LEU A 123 3.65 6.57 -9.62
C LEU A 123 2.89 6.55 -8.27
N VAL A 124 3.63 6.55 -7.17
CA VAL A 124 3.11 6.63 -5.82
C VAL A 124 3.27 8.05 -5.28
N PRO A 125 2.18 8.74 -4.87
CA PRO A 125 2.26 10.09 -4.33
C PRO A 125 2.81 10.06 -2.89
N TYR A 126 4.11 10.32 -2.72
CA TYR A 126 4.88 10.03 -1.51
C TYR A 126 4.29 10.59 -0.21
N PHE A 127 3.99 11.87 -0.14
CA PHE A 127 3.53 12.48 1.11
C PHE A 127 2.09 12.10 1.46
N SER A 128 1.22 11.93 0.47
CA SER A 128 -0.13 11.48 0.72
C SER A 128 -0.13 10.03 1.20
N TRP A 129 0.66 9.17 0.53
CA TRP A 129 0.86 7.81 0.99
C TRP A 129 1.47 7.78 2.41
N GLN A 130 2.51 8.57 2.69
CA GLN A 130 3.14 8.66 4.01
C GLN A 130 2.12 8.98 5.11
N ARG A 131 1.20 9.92 4.84
CA ARG A 131 0.14 10.29 5.79
C ARG A 131 -0.84 9.15 6.00
N SER A 132 -1.38 8.61 4.92
CA SER A 132 -2.32 7.50 4.92
C SER A 132 -1.73 6.30 5.67
N HIS A 133 -0.52 5.91 5.33
CA HIS A 133 0.21 4.82 5.96
C HIS A 133 0.49 5.03 7.46
N SER A 134 0.76 6.26 7.88
CA SER A 134 0.90 6.59 9.30
C SER A 134 -0.40 6.43 10.09
N VAL A 135 -1.54 6.71 9.45
CA VAL A 135 -2.87 6.48 10.02
C VAL A 135 -3.17 4.99 10.08
N HIS A 136 -2.83 4.25 9.02
CA HIS A 136 -2.95 2.81 8.97
C HIS A 136 -2.23 2.15 10.15
N HIS A 137 -0.95 2.46 10.39
CA HIS A 137 -0.21 1.92 11.53
C HIS A 137 -0.81 2.29 12.89
N ARG A 138 -1.39 3.48 13.01
CA ARG A 138 -2.02 3.92 14.26
C ARG A 138 -3.32 3.21 14.56
N PHE A 139 -4.08 2.85 13.54
CA PHE A 139 -5.41 2.28 13.64
C PHE A 139 -5.53 0.96 12.88
N THR A 140 -4.46 0.19 12.82
CA THR A 140 -4.46 -1.16 12.25
C THR A 140 -5.55 -2.00 12.91
N ASN A 141 -6.32 -2.73 12.11
CA ASN A 141 -7.44 -3.58 12.52
C ASN A 141 -8.58 -2.85 13.26
N HIS A 142 -8.71 -1.55 13.11
CA HIS A 142 -9.84 -0.80 13.65
C HIS A 142 -10.92 -0.61 12.59
N ILE A 143 -12.12 -1.14 12.82
CA ILE A 143 -13.21 -1.19 11.83
C ILE A 143 -13.62 0.21 11.34
N SER A 144 -13.79 1.18 12.24
CA SER A 144 -14.24 2.53 11.88
C SER A 144 -13.10 3.48 11.49
N LYS A 145 -11.96 3.41 12.20
CA LYS A 145 -10.81 4.32 12.07
C LYS A 145 -9.67 3.73 11.22
N GLY A 146 -9.77 2.47 10.81
CA GLY A 146 -8.81 1.86 9.90
C GLY A 146 -8.81 2.63 8.57
N GLU A 147 -7.62 2.99 8.11
CA GLU A 147 -7.46 3.76 6.86
C GLU A 147 -7.53 2.85 5.65
N THR A 148 -7.13 1.59 5.81
CA THR A 148 -7.18 0.56 4.76
C THR A 148 -7.32 -0.83 5.38
N HIS A 149 -7.62 -1.84 4.55
CA HIS A 149 -7.82 -3.25 4.95
C HIS A 149 -8.92 -3.45 6.00
N VAL A 150 -9.95 -2.60 5.98
CA VAL A 150 -11.12 -2.76 6.84
C VAL A 150 -12.04 -3.80 6.22
N PRO A 151 -12.34 -4.90 6.94
CA PRO A 151 -13.21 -5.96 6.43
C PRO A 151 -14.66 -5.49 6.30
N LEU A 152 -15.43 -6.21 5.49
CA LEU A 152 -16.89 -6.10 5.51
C LEU A 152 -17.40 -6.74 6.80
N VAL A 153 -18.09 -5.95 7.61
CA VAL A 153 -18.73 -6.44 8.82
C VAL A 153 -20.21 -6.72 8.52
N ILE A 154 -20.63 -7.95 8.78
CA ILE A 154 -22.04 -8.36 8.74
C ILE A 154 -22.48 -8.50 10.19
N ASP A 155 -23.39 -7.65 10.66
CA ASP A 155 -24.06 -7.84 11.94
C ASP A 155 -25.41 -8.57 11.79
N GLY A 156 -26.06 -8.94 12.91
CA GLY A 156 -27.30 -9.72 12.92
C GLY A 156 -28.47 -9.06 12.18
N ASP A 157 -28.45 -7.75 11.98
CA ASP A 157 -29.53 -6.95 11.39
C ASP A 157 -29.19 -6.41 9.99
N GLY A 158 -28.01 -6.64 9.48
CA GLY A 158 -27.61 -6.18 8.15
C GLY A 158 -26.13 -5.91 7.98
N ILE A 159 -25.79 -5.49 6.76
CA ILE A 159 -24.44 -5.15 6.38
C ILE A 159 -24.10 -3.78 6.98
N PHE A 160 -23.09 -3.71 7.82
CA PHE A 160 -22.49 -2.42 8.20
C PHE A 160 -22.04 -1.72 6.92
N GLU A 161 -22.66 -0.58 6.60
CA GLU A 161 -22.56 0.03 5.27
C GLU A 161 -21.14 0.49 4.95
N LYS A 162 -20.33 -0.43 4.46
CA LYS A 162 -19.26 -0.05 3.54
C LYS A 162 -19.92 0.28 2.20
N LYS A 163 -19.61 1.44 1.64
CA LYS A 163 -20.14 1.88 0.33
C LYS A 163 -19.96 0.76 -0.71
N GLY A 164 -21.05 0.13 -1.13
CA GLY A 164 -21.04 -0.98 -2.06
C GLY A 164 -21.13 -2.40 -1.48
N GLY A 165 -21.02 -2.59 -0.18
CA GLY A 165 -20.97 -3.92 0.46
C GLY A 165 -22.15 -4.82 0.16
N ARG A 166 -23.38 -4.27 0.05
CA ARG A 166 -24.58 -5.05 -0.32
C ARG A 166 -24.51 -5.59 -1.76
N LYS A 167 -23.95 -4.79 -2.71
CA LYS A 167 -23.76 -5.25 -4.10
C LYS A 167 -22.70 -6.35 -4.18
N GLU A 168 -21.64 -6.22 -3.42
CA GLU A 168 -20.58 -7.21 -3.33
C GLU A 168 -21.06 -8.53 -2.75
N LEU A 169 -21.86 -8.50 -1.69
CA LEU A 169 -22.49 -9.68 -1.10
C LEU A 169 -23.42 -10.39 -2.10
N ASN A 170 -24.28 -9.65 -2.77
CA ASN A 170 -25.19 -10.20 -3.78
C ASN A 170 -24.41 -10.85 -4.93
N LEU A 171 -23.32 -10.26 -5.38
CA LEU A 171 -22.43 -10.82 -6.40
C LEU A 171 -21.79 -12.13 -5.92
N SER A 172 -21.36 -12.19 -4.66
CA SER A 172 -20.78 -13.42 -4.08
C SER A 172 -21.77 -14.58 -4.04
N TYR A 173 -23.03 -14.33 -3.70
CA TYR A 173 -24.09 -15.34 -3.74
C TYR A 173 -24.41 -15.80 -5.17
N SER A 174 -24.45 -14.85 -6.12
CA SER A 174 -24.73 -15.12 -7.52
C SER A 174 -23.66 -15.98 -8.20
N LEU A 175 -22.39 -15.71 -7.95
CA LEU A 175 -21.25 -16.40 -8.58
C LEU A 175 -20.84 -17.70 -7.87
N GLY A 176 -21.17 -17.84 -6.58
CA GLY A 176 -20.64 -18.86 -5.69
C GLY A 176 -19.20 -18.61 -5.25
N LYS A 177 -18.79 -19.25 -4.12
CA LYS A 177 -17.53 -18.95 -3.42
C LYS A 177 -16.28 -18.98 -4.31
N THR A 178 -16.13 -20.02 -5.12
CA THR A 178 -14.89 -20.22 -5.91
C THR A 178 -14.77 -19.18 -7.03
N LYS A 179 -15.82 -18.99 -7.84
CA LYS A 179 -15.79 -18.02 -8.96
C LYS A 179 -15.67 -16.59 -8.44
N TYR A 180 -16.37 -16.28 -7.36
CA TYR A 180 -16.26 -14.99 -6.71
C TYR A 180 -14.84 -14.74 -6.16
N GLY A 181 -14.25 -15.73 -5.48
CA GLY A 181 -12.89 -15.64 -4.98
C GLY A 181 -11.85 -15.40 -6.08
N ILE A 182 -11.93 -16.14 -7.20
CA ILE A 182 -11.05 -15.93 -8.35
C ILE A 182 -11.25 -14.54 -8.95
N TRP A 183 -12.49 -14.09 -9.10
CA TRP A 183 -12.81 -12.76 -9.60
C TRP A 183 -12.21 -11.66 -8.70
N GLN A 184 -12.41 -11.78 -7.38
CA GLN A 184 -11.85 -10.84 -6.40
C GLN A 184 -10.31 -10.83 -6.44
N LEU A 185 -9.68 -12.00 -6.53
CA LEU A 185 -8.22 -12.09 -6.63
C LEU A 185 -7.71 -11.30 -7.85
N ILE A 186 -8.26 -11.57 -9.04
CA ILE A 186 -7.85 -10.89 -10.28
C ILE A 186 -8.09 -9.39 -10.17
N LEU A 187 -9.28 -8.98 -9.70
CA LEU A 187 -9.65 -7.57 -9.55
C LEU A 187 -8.69 -6.83 -8.62
N HIS A 188 -8.37 -7.42 -7.47
CA HIS A 188 -7.48 -6.79 -6.50
C HIS A 188 -6.03 -6.76 -6.97
N LEU A 189 -5.53 -7.81 -7.62
CA LEU A 189 -4.17 -7.80 -8.16
C LEU A 189 -3.98 -6.72 -9.24
N ILE A 190 -4.98 -6.49 -10.09
CA ILE A 190 -4.89 -5.50 -11.17
C ILE A 190 -5.24 -4.09 -10.70
N LEU A 191 -6.34 -3.95 -9.95
CA LEU A 191 -6.94 -2.64 -9.61
C LEU A 191 -6.86 -2.28 -8.12
N GLY A 192 -6.47 -3.19 -7.23
CA GLY A 192 -6.50 -2.96 -5.78
C GLY A 192 -5.68 -1.75 -5.37
N TRP A 193 -4.44 -1.67 -5.80
CA TRP A 193 -3.56 -0.54 -5.51
C TRP A 193 -4.03 0.78 -6.16
N PRO A 194 -4.32 0.84 -7.47
CA PRO A 194 -4.90 2.03 -8.07
C PRO A 194 -6.22 2.47 -7.40
N ALA A 195 -7.11 1.54 -7.08
CA ALA A 195 -8.38 1.86 -6.42
C ALA A 195 -8.18 2.43 -5.01
N TYR A 196 -7.20 1.92 -4.26
CA TYR A 196 -6.81 2.49 -2.99
C TYR A 196 -6.33 3.94 -3.14
N LEU A 197 -5.42 4.22 -4.07
CA LEU A 197 -4.91 5.57 -4.29
C LEU A 197 -5.99 6.56 -4.77
N LEU A 198 -6.93 6.10 -5.61
CA LEU A 198 -7.93 6.96 -6.24
C LEU A 198 -9.19 7.16 -5.41
N SER A 199 -9.53 6.24 -4.52
CA SER A 199 -10.81 6.29 -3.81
C SER A 199 -10.78 5.91 -2.34
N GLY A 200 -9.63 5.42 -1.82
CA GLY A 200 -9.55 4.86 -0.48
C GLY A 200 -10.51 3.66 -0.29
N SER A 201 -10.64 2.81 -1.31
CA SER A 201 -11.70 1.80 -1.44
C SER A 201 -11.76 0.78 -0.32
N THR A 202 -10.65 0.56 0.38
CA THR A 202 -10.52 -0.42 1.47
C THR A 202 -10.54 0.20 2.87
N GLY A 203 -10.79 1.51 2.96
CA GLY A 203 -10.81 2.24 4.23
C GLY A 203 -12.13 2.15 4.99
N GLY A 204 -12.07 2.42 6.29
CA GLY A 204 -13.22 2.53 7.18
C GLY A 204 -14.11 3.74 6.89
N LEU A 205 -15.29 3.74 7.49
CA LEU A 205 -16.32 4.76 7.27
C LEU A 205 -15.89 6.18 7.64
N GLU A 206 -14.96 6.32 8.60
CA GLU A 206 -14.55 7.63 9.11
C GLU A 206 -13.93 8.52 8.04
N TYR A 207 -13.17 7.95 7.11
CA TYR A 207 -12.46 8.73 6.08
C TYR A 207 -13.30 8.96 4.81
N GLY A 208 -14.39 8.21 4.62
CA GLY A 208 -15.22 8.29 3.43
C GLY A 208 -14.42 7.97 2.15
N THR A 209 -14.84 8.53 1.01
CA THR A 209 -14.07 8.40 -0.24
C THR A 209 -12.93 9.40 -0.22
N SER A 210 -11.69 8.93 -0.03
CA SER A 210 -10.46 9.71 -0.03
C SER A 210 -9.67 9.49 -1.32
N ASN A 211 -8.94 10.51 -1.77
CA ASN A 211 -8.12 10.43 -2.96
C ASN A 211 -6.71 10.95 -2.65
N HIS A 212 -5.69 10.18 -3.02
CA HIS A 212 -4.30 10.50 -2.69
C HIS A 212 -3.70 11.59 -3.57
N PHE A 213 -4.35 11.94 -4.68
CA PHE A 213 -3.95 13.01 -5.60
C PHE A 213 -4.83 14.26 -5.49
N TRP A 214 -6.06 14.13 -4.98
CA TRP A 214 -7.03 15.22 -4.93
C TRP A 214 -7.59 15.38 -3.51
N PRO A 215 -6.96 16.22 -2.65
CA PRO A 215 -7.27 16.27 -1.22
C PRO A 215 -8.45 17.20 -0.86
N ILE A 216 -9.26 17.61 -1.83
CA ILE A 216 -10.40 18.52 -1.67
C ILE A 216 -11.67 17.96 -2.30
N LYS A 217 -12.80 18.66 -2.16
CA LYS A 217 -14.09 18.24 -2.76
C LYS A 217 -13.89 17.80 -4.21
N PRO A 218 -14.56 16.73 -4.69
CA PRO A 218 -15.64 15.98 -4.02
C PRO A 218 -15.20 14.94 -2.98
N PHE A 219 -13.90 14.72 -2.78
CA PHE A 219 -13.35 13.74 -1.85
C PHE A 219 -13.33 14.24 -0.41
N SER A 220 -13.24 13.31 0.53
CA SER A 220 -13.13 13.60 1.95
C SER A 220 -11.81 14.27 2.30
N LYS A 221 -11.87 15.31 3.15
CA LYS A 221 -10.68 15.98 3.69
C LYS A 221 -10.18 15.36 5.00
N LYS A 222 -10.88 14.40 5.59
CA LYS A 222 -10.57 13.91 6.94
C LYS A 222 -9.18 13.31 7.07
N LEU A 223 -8.68 12.67 6.00
CA LEU A 223 -7.33 12.13 5.96
C LEU A 223 -6.27 13.24 5.76
N TRP A 224 -6.63 14.30 5.03
CA TRP A 224 -5.73 15.38 4.60
C TRP A 224 -5.96 16.67 5.39
N LEU A 225 -5.68 16.65 6.69
CA LEU A 225 -5.90 17.83 7.54
C LEU A 225 -4.79 18.87 7.37
N ASN A 226 -5.18 20.17 7.30
CA ASN A 226 -4.27 21.33 7.33
C ASN A 226 -3.05 21.20 6.38
N ARG A 227 -1.85 21.15 6.96
CA ARG A 227 -0.57 21.07 6.23
C ARG A 227 -0.44 19.92 5.26
N TRP A 228 -1.25 18.85 5.39
CA TRP A 228 -1.18 17.68 4.52
C TRP A 228 -1.76 17.93 3.14
N ILE A 229 -2.71 18.86 3.00
CA ILE A 229 -3.24 19.27 1.68
C ILE A 229 -2.11 19.75 0.76
N ASN A 230 -1.27 20.66 1.25
CA ASN A 230 -0.12 21.16 0.47
C ASN A 230 0.89 20.04 0.14
N LYS A 231 1.09 19.10 1.05
CA LYS A 231 1.97 17.96 0.82
C LYS A 231 1.44 16.99 -0.24
N VAL A 232 0.12 16.82 -0.34
CA VAL A 232 -0.48 16.06 -1.45
C VAL A 232 -0.13 16.72 -2.78
N TRP A 233 -0.34 18.05 -2.92
CA TRP A 233 0.02 18.77 -4.14
C TRP A 233 1.53 18.69 -4.47
N ILE A 234 2.39 18.69 -3.47
CA ILE A 234 3.83 18.46 -3.70
C ILE A 234 4.08 17.05 -4.22
N SER A 235 3.36 16.05 -3.75
CA SER A 235 3.47 14.69 -4.29
C SER A 235 3.07 14.62 -5.75
N ASP A 236 2.03 15.36 -6.14
CA ASP A 236 1.53 15.37 -7.52
C ASP A 236 2.55 15.97 -8.49
N ILE A 237 3.38 16.91 -8.04
CA ILE A 237 4.47 17.45 -8.87
C ILE A 237 5.41 16.32 -9.34
N GLY A 238 5.80 15.41 -8.43
CA GLY A 238 6.63 14.26 -8.77
C GLY A 238 5.94 13.29 -9.73
N ILE A 239 4.65 13.06 -9.52
CA ILE A 239 3.83 12.21 -10.40
C ILE A 239 3.71 12.83 -11.79
N ILE A 240 3.41 14.14 -11.88
CA ILE A 240 3.30 14.86 -13.15
C ILE A 240 4.63 14.80 -13.90
N PHE A 241 5.76 15.03 -13.21
CA PHE A 241 7.08 14.91 -13.83
C PHE A 241 7.33 13.51 -14.39
N MET A 242 6.96 12.45 -13.63
CA MET A 242 7.11 11.08 -14.11
C MET A 242 6.19 10.77 -15.29
N VAL A 243 4.95 11.24 -15.28
CA VAL A 243 4.01 11.08 -16.40
C VAL A 243 4.53 11.77 -17.66
N ILE A 244 5.08 13.00 -17.55
CA ILE A 244 5.71 13.70 -18.67
C ILE A 244 6.91 12.91 -19.19
N THR A 245 7.73 12.36 -18.30
CA THR A 245 8.88 11.52 -18.68
C THR A 245 8.43 10.28 -19.44
N LEU A 246 7.40 9.59 -18.96
CA LEU A 246 6.83 8.42 -19.64
C LEU A 246 6.25 8.78 -21.01
N PHE A 247 5.55 9.91 -21.11
CA PHE A 247 5.03 10.40 -22.38
C PHE A 247 6.16 10.67 -23.38
N TYR A 248 7.24 11.34 -22.94
CA TYR A 248 8.43 11.53 -23.75
C TYR A 248 9.04 10.21 -24.21
N CYS A 249 9.14 9.21 -23.32
CA CYS A 249 9.60 7.88 -23.66
C CYS A 249 8.69 7.19 -24.70
N VAL A 250 7.37 7.35 -24.59
CA VAL A 250 6.42 6.82 -25.59
C VAL A 250 6.65 7.45 -26.96
N VAL A 251 6.86 8.77 -27.02
CA VAL A 251 7.13 9.47 -28.29
C VAL A 251 8.45 9.01 -28.89
N LYS A 252 9.49 8.80 -28.07
CA LYS A 252 10.83 8.46 -28.54
C LYS A 252 11.02 6.99 -28.85
N PHE A 253 10.48 6.09 -28.05
CA PHE A 253 10.74 4.65 -28.12
C PHE A 253 9.52 3.83 -28.52
N GLY A 254 8.35 4.44 -28.62
CA GLY A 254 7.09 3.80 -28.93
C GLY A 254 6.33 3.28 -27.68
N PHE A 255 5.01 3.23 -27.81
CA PHE A 255 4.10 2.83 -26.73
C PHE A 255 4.39 1.40 -26.23
N MET A 256 4.62 0.44 -27.13
CA MET A 256 4.84 -0.96 -26.74
C MET A 256 6.14 -1.14 -25.93
N THR A 257 7.17 -0.36 -26.21
CA THR A 257 8.41 -0.36 -25.42
C THR A 257 8.12 0.07 -23.97
N VAL A 258 7.43 1.18 -23.79
CA VAL A 258 7.10 1.71 -22.46
C VAL A 258 6.12 0.78 -21.73
N LEU A 259 5.14 0.22 -22.44
CA LEU A 259 4.22 -0.76 -21.89
C LEU A 259 4.98 -1.98 -21.32
N SER A 260 5.90 -2.54 -22.10
CA SER A 260 6.63 -3.76 -21.71
C SER A 260 7.71 -3.49 -20.65
N MET A 261 8.43 -2.36 -20.76
CA MET A 261 9.57 -2.07 -19.87
C MET A 261 9.19 -1.37 -18.58
N TYR A 262 8.04 -0.68 -18.53
CA TYR A 262 7.63 0.07 -17.36
C TYR A 262 6.28 -0.40 -16.80
N PHE A 263 5.19 -0.39 -17.58
CA PHE A 263 3.86 -0.71 -17.07
C PHE A 263 3.68 -2.19 -16.74
N GLY A 264 4.32 -3.10 -17.47
CA GLY A 264 4.35 -4.52 -17.12
C GLY A 264 4.99 -4.75 -15.73
N PRO A 265 6.23 -4.31 -15.50
CA PRO A 265 6.87 -4.34 -14.18
C PRO A 265 6.06 -3.61 -13.08
N LEU A 266 5.49 -2.43 -13.37
CA LEU A 266 4.67 -1.69 -12.42
C LEU A 266 3.42 -2.48 -11.98
N LEU A 267 2.79 -3.20 -12.90
CA LEU A 267 1.68 -4.10 -12.54
C LEU A 267 2.12 -5.19 -11.56
N VAL A 268 3.33 -5.74 -11.75
CA VAL A 268 3.89 -6.74 -10.81
C VAL A 268 4.18 -6.12 -9.45
N VAL A 269 4.69 -4.87 -9.38
CA VAL A 269 4.82 -4.13 -8.11
C VAL A 269 3.46 -4.01 -7.43
N ASN A 270 2.41 -3.63 -8.16
CA ASN A 270 1.06 -3.52 -7.61
C ASN A 270 0.54 -4.88 -7.10
N CYS A 271 0.79 -5.95 -7.83
CA CYS A 271 0.46 -7.31 -7.37
C CYS A 271 1.16 -7.65 -6.06
N TRP A 272 2.46 -7.39 -5.94
CA TRP A 272 3.20 -7.61 -4.71
C TRP A 272 2.64 -6.81 -3.54
N LEU A 273 2.30 -5.53 -3.74
CA LEU A 273 1.70 -4.69 -2.71
C LEU A 273 0.39 -5.29 -2.19
N VAL A 274 -0.48 -5.74 -3.08
CA VAL A 274 -1.74 -6.38 -2.69
C VAL A 274 -1.49 -7.70 -1.94
N ILE A 275 -0.58 -8.55 -2.44
CA ILE A 275 -0.29 -9.85 -1.82
C ILE A 275 0.27 -9.65 -0.40
N TYR A 276 1.29 -8.80 -0.23
CA TYR A 276 1.87 -8.54 1.09
C TYR A 276 0.86 -7.99 2.08
N THR A 277 0.07 -7.00 1.67
CA THR A 277 -0.90 -6.37 2.57
C THR A 277 -2.05 -7.32 2.91
N TRP A 278 -2.50 -8.15 1.98
CA TRP A 278 -3.50 -9.17 2.28
C TRP A 278 -2.99 -10.21 3.28
N LEU A 279 -1.79 -10.75 3.06
CA LEU A 279 -1.20 -11.73 3.98
C LEU A 279 -1.05 -11.19 5.41
N HIS A 280 -0.86 -9.87 5.56
CA HIS A 280 -0.71 -9.24 6.87
C HIS A 280 -2.05 -8.89 7.56
N HIS A 281 -3.14 -8.71 6.80
CA HIS A 281 -4.36 -8.06 7.34
C HIS A 281 -5.65 -8.87 7.16
N THR A 282 -5.64 -9.97 6.42
CA THR A 282 -6.88 -10.69 6.09
C THR A 282 -6.98 -12.08 6.70
N ASP A 283 -6.13 -12.41 7.66
CA ASP A 283 -6.25 -13.64 8.42
C ASP A 283 -7.53 -13.60 9.26
N THR A 284 -8.30 -14.69 9.23
CA THR A 284 -9.57 -14.82 9.95
C THR A 284 -9.41 -14.80 11.46
N ASP A 285 -8.21 -15.12 11.96
CA ASP A 285 -7.91 -15.18 13.39
C ASP A 285 -7.40 -13.83 13.94
N VAL A 286 -7.18 -12.84 13.06
CA VAL A 286 -6.76 -11.48 13.48
C VAL A 286 -7.98 -10.71 13.99
N PRO A 287 -7.98 -10.27 15.26
CA PRO A 287 -9.09 -9.52 15.83
C PRO A 287 -9.19 -8.10 15.26
N HIS A 288 -10.41 -7.61 15.08
CA HIS A 288 -10.68 -6.25 14.67
C HIS A 288 -11.31 -5.46 15.81
N LEU A 289 -10.85 -4.22 16.01
CA LEU A 289 -11.34 -3.28 17.03
C LEU A 289 -12.49 -2.45 16.47
N SER A 290 -13.46 -2.11 17.33
CA SER A 290 -14.61 -1.25 16.99
C SER A 290 -14.58 0.08 17.73
#